data_34ee07b9ca51df9f778090d8e353c629
#
_entry.id   34ee07b9ca51df9f778090d8e353c629
#
_cell.length_a   1.000
_cell.length_b   1.000
_cell.length_c   1.000
_cell.angle_alpha   90.00
_cell.angle_beta   90.00
_cell.angle_gamma   90.00
#
_symmetry.space_group_name_H-M   'P 1'
#
loop_
_entity.id
_entity.type
_entity.pdbx_description
1 polymer ?
#
loop_
_entity_poly.entity_id
_entity_poly.type
_entity_poly.pdbx_seq_one_letter_code
_entity_poly.pdbx_strand_id
1 'polypeptide(L)'
;MTTQATDTDSLDLRGGEPLKRSLARALRRQKIRALLLITPLLAFIVIGFLFPIGSMLSRSVENDIMMEILPQTIVQLDDWDVDSTELPSEEVFLALVTDLQIAAENRTALNFARRMNFESAGFTTMVRRAQRSVRTWDLETDGPFRDQMIELHAGWGDIANWRALKAYSSPYTIGYYLAAVDLTMVTG
;
A
#
# COMPACT_ATOMS: atom_id res chain seq x y z
N MET A 1 13.84 45.91 77.02
CA MET A 1 12.91 45.75 75.88
C MET A 1 13.66 45.01 74.80
N THR A 2 13.48 43.71 74.77
CA THR A 2 14.20 42.82 73.87
C THR A 2 13.16 42.24 72.91
N THR A 3 13.24 42.61 71.66
CA THR A 3 12.36 42.13 70.59
C THR A 3 12.90 40.78 70.09
N GLN A 4 12.17 39.70 70.34
CA GLN A 4 12.39 38.43 69.70
C GLN A 4 11.79 38.50 68.29
N ALA A 5 12.64 38.45 67.27
CA ALA A 5 12.26 38.19 65.89
C ALA A 5 12.05 36.69 65.74
N THR A 6 10.86 36.32 65.37
CA THR A 6 10.39 34.98 65.11
C THR A 6 11.03 34.44 63.83
N ASP A 7 11.89 33.48 64.01
CA ASP A 7 12.48 32.67 62.93
C ASP A 7 11.49 31.55 62.50
N THR A 8 10.56 31.88 61.61
CA THR A 8 9.52 30.95 61.15
C THR A 8 9.60 30.70 59.63
N ASP A 9 10.64 31.21 58.93
CA ASP A 9 10.65 31.20 57.46
C ASP A 9 11.62 30.16 56.82
N SER A 10 12.29 29.33 57.66
CA SER A 10 13.31 28.39 57.10
C SER A 10 12.91 26.90 57.08
N LEU A 11 11.67 26.55 57.45
CA LEU A 11 11.27 25.16 57.57
C LEU A 11 10.49 24.54 56.41
N ASP A 12 10.11 25.35 55.39
CA ASP A 12 9.15 24.85 54.35
C ASP A 12 9.77 24.46 52.99
N LEU A 13 11.07 24.63 52.78
CA LEU A 13 11.66 24.41 51.46
C LEU A 13 12.42 23.06 51.29
N ARG A 14 12.64 22.28 52.35
CA ARG A 14 13.38 21.01 52.26
C ARG A 14 12.52 19.75 52.28
N GLY A 15 11.22 19.84 52.52
CA GLY A 15 10.28 18.70 52.63
C GLY A 15 9.53 18.36 51.37
N GLY A 16 9.47 19.24 50.36
CA GLY A 16 8.58 19.10 49.22
C GLY A 16 9.02 18.08 48.14
N GLU A 17 10.31 17.91 47.93
CA GLU A 17 10.83 17.01 46.90
C GLU A 17 10.67 15.51 47.23
N PRO A 18 11.01 15.01 48.43
CA PRO A 18 10.82 13.61 48.76
C PRO A 18 9.34 13.22 48.83
N LEU A 19 8.47 14.15 49.27
CA LEU A 19 7.03 13.92 49.34
C LEU A 19 6.40 13.81 47.93
N LYS A 20 6.77 14.68 47.00
CA LYS A 20 6.33 14.62 45.58
C LYS A 20 6.77 13.31 44.93
N ARG A 21 7.98 12.84 45.18
CA ARG A 21 8.50 11.56 44.64
C ARG A 21 7.78 10.34 45.24
N SER A 22 7.45 10.36 46.51
CA SER A 22 6.70 9.27 47.17
C SER A 22 5.24 9.22 46.69
N LEU A 23 4.59 10.36 46.55
CA LEU A 23 3.26 10.49 45.97
C LEU A 23 3.23 10.02 44.54
N ALA A 24 4.20 10.43 43.73
CA ALA A 24 4.31 9.98 42.34
C ALA A 24 4.49 8.46 42.20
N ARG A 25 5.27 7.84 43.09
CA ARG A 25 5.42 6.38 43.14
C ARG A 25 4.16 5.67 43.57
N ALA A 26 3.44 6.18 44.59
CA ALA A 26 2.18 5.64 45.04
C ALA A 26 1.10 5.71 43.94
N LEU A 27 0.97 6.85 43.30
CA LEU A 27 0.05 7.05 42.14
C LEU A 27 0.40 6.14 40.97
N ARG A 28 1.70 5.96 40.67
CA ARG A 28 2.15 5.05 39.63
C ARG A 28 1.79 3.60 39.94
N ARG A 29 2.00 3.14 41.17
CA ARG A 29 1.62 1.78 41.62
C ARG A 29 0.12 1.56 41.55
N GLN A 30 -0.68 2.57 41.94
CA GLN A 30 -2.15 2.50 41.83
C GLN A 30 -2.61 2.43 40.38
N LYS A 31 -2.02 3.23 39.50
CA LYS A 31 -2.29 3.19 38.04
C LYS A 31 -1.92 1.84 37.41
N ILE A 32 -0.76 1.27 37.80
CA ILE A 32 -0.33 -0.04 37.31
C ILE A 32 -1.26 -1.15 37.80
N ARG A 33 -1.71 -1.12 39.07
CA ARG A 33 -2.67 -2.11 39.58
C ARG A 33 -4.04 -2.00 38.86
N ALA A 34 -4.53 -0.79 38.61
CA ALA A 34 -5.74 -0.57 37.86
C ALA A 34 -5.59 -1.05 36.39
N LEU A 35 -4.45 -0.77 35.76
CA LEU A 35 -4.13 -1.28 34.42
C LEU A 35 -4.10 -2.81 34.41
N LEU A 36 -3.43 -3.46 35.38
CA LEU A 36 -3.35 -4.92 35.49
C LEU A 36 -4.74 -5.59 35.63
N LEU A 37 -5.67 -4.94 36.32
CA LEU A 37 -7.06 -5.42 36.44
C LEU A 37 -7.82 -5.34 35.11
N ILE A 38 -7.56 -4.30 34.31
CA ILE A 38 -8.22 -4.08 33.01
C ILE A 38 -7.50 -4.85 31.88
N THR A 39 -6.21 -5.17 32.07
CA THR A 39 -5.38 -5.83 31.06
C THR A 39 -6.00 -7.09 30.45
N PRO A 40 -6.57 -8.04 31.20
CA PRO A 40 -7.13 -9.24 30.57
C PRO A 40 -8.31 -8.93 29.67
N LEU A 41 -9.17 -7.99 30.06
CA LEU A 41 -10.29 -7.54 29.22
C LEU A 41 -9.78 -6.77 27.98
N LEU A 42 -8.81 -5.87 28.19
CA LEU A 42 -8.20 -5.11 27.08
C LEU A 42 -7.47 -6.05 26.11
N ALA A 43 -6.71 -7.01 26.62
CA ALA A 43 -6.03 -8.02 25.81
C ALA A 43 -7.04 -8.84 24.97
N PHE A 44 -8.15 -9.23 25.56
CA PHE A 44 -9.22 -9.93 24.84
C PHE A 44 -9.79 -9.07 23.69
N ILE A 45 -10.05 -7.79 23.92
CA ILE A 45 -10.53 -6.87 22.88
C ILE A 45 -9.48 -6.68 21.80
N VAL A 46 -8.21 -6.46 22.15
CA VAL A 46 -7.12 -6.25 21.20
C VAL A 46 -6.92 -7.50 20.34
N ILE A 47 -6.82 -8.67 20.95
CA ILE A 47 -6.55 -9.92 20.22
C ILE A 47 -7.79 -10.40 19.47
N GLY A 48 -8.98 -10.31 20.09
CA GLY A 48 -10.22 -10.83 19.52
C GLY A 48 -10.85 -9.93 18.46
N PHE A 49 -10.61 -8.62 18.50
CA PHE A 49 -11.25 -7.67 17.60
C PHE A 49 -10.26 -6.79 16.84
N LEU A 50 -9.38 -6.07 17.54
CA LEU A 50 -8.49 -5.12 16.87
C LEU A 50 -7.48 -5.82 15.94
N PHE A 51 -6.93 -6.94 16.36
CA PHE A 51 -5.97 -7.68 15.53
C PHE A 51 -6.61 -8.26 14.25
N PRO A 52 -7.77 -8.96 14.28
CA PRO A 52 -8.44 -9.40 13.06
C PRO A 52 -8.87 -8.25 12.16
N ILE A 53 -9.44 -7.17 12.74
CA ILE A 53 -9.83 -5.99 11.96
C ILE A 53 -8.59 -5.34 11.32
N GLY A 54 -7.51 -5.15 12.07
CA GLY A 54 -6.25 -4.62 11.56
C GLY A 54 -5.67 -5.48 10.43
N SER A 55 -5.70 -6.80 10.56
CA SER A 55 -5.22 -7.72 9.53
C SER A 55 -6.09 -7.69 8.26
N MET A 56 -7.41 -7.53 8.40
CA MET A 56 -8.30 -7.36 7.24
C MET A 56 -8.04 -6.03 6.53
N LEU A 57 -7.84 -4.95 7.28
CA LEU A 57 -7.50 -3.65 6.72
C LEU A 57 -6.13 -3.67 6.03
N SER A 58 -5.13 -4.33 6.62
CA SER A 58 -3.81 -4.49 5.98
C SER A 58 -3.93 -5.21 4.64
N ARG A 59 -4.62 -6.35 4.60
CA ARG A 59 -4.86 -7.09 3.36
C ARG A 59 -5.66 -6.29 2.32
N SER A 60 -6.50 -5.38 2.76
CA SER A 60 -7.28 -4.52 1.87
C SER A 60 -6.43 -3.47 1.12
N VAL A 61 -5.25 -3.13 1.64
CA VAL A 61 -4.30 -2.22 0.98
C VAL A 61 -3.16 -2.95 0.26
N GLU A 62 -3.01 -4.25 0.49
CA GLU A 62 -2.05 -5.09 -0.23
C GLU A 62 -2.52 -5.27 -1.68
N ASN A 63 -1.62 -5.03 -2.62
CA ASN A 63 -1.88 -5.13 -4.06
C ASN A 63 -0.97 -6.18 -4.69
N ASP A 64 -0.98 -7.38 -4.11
CA ASP A 64 -0.09 -8.47 -4.52
C ASP A 64 -0.40 -8.98 -5.94
N ILE A 65 -1.64 -8.80 -6.41
CA ILE A 65 -2.09 -9.29 -7.73
C ILE A 65 -1.20 -8.77 -8.86
N MET A 66 -0.83 -7.49 -8.80
CA MET A 66 0.02 -6.89 -9.84
C MET A 66 1.44 -7.45 -9.80
N MET A 67 2.02 -7.55 -8.59
CA MET A 67 3.36 -8.09 -8.38
C MET A 67 3.45 -9.59 -8.69
N GLU A 68 2.37 -10.34 -8.47
CA GLU A 68 2.30 -11.77 -8.76
C GLU A 68 2.17 -12.05 -10.27
N ILE A 69 1.39 -11.23 -10.99
CA ILE A 69 1.06 -11.49 -12.39
C ILE A 69 2.03 -10.80 -13.35
N LEU A 70 2.52 -9.61 -13.01
CA LEU A 70 3.36 -8.77 -13.87
C LEU A 70 4.70 -8.38 -13.21
N PRO A 71 5.46 -9.33 -12.61
CA PRO A 71 6.66 -9.00 -11.84
C PRO A 71 7.74 -8.32 -12.68
N GLN A 72 7.99 -8.77 -13.89
CA GLN A 72 9.02 -8.20 -14.77
C GLN A 72 8.57 -6.85 -15.33
N THR A 73 7.31 -6.74 -15.74
CA THR A 73 6.72 -5.49 -16.23
C THR A 73 6.84 -4.38 -15.19
N ILE A 74 6.53 -4.66 -13.92
CA ILE A 74 6.57 -3.66 -12.85
C ILE A 74 7.99 -3.15 -12.64
N VAL A 75 8.98 -4.03 -12.61
CA VAL A 75 10.39 -3.66 -12.45
C VAL A 75 10.85 -2.75 -13.59
N GLN A 76 10.52 -3.08 -14.83
CA GLN A 76 10.91 -2.25 -15.98
C GLN A 76 10.10 -0.94 -16.07
N LEU A 77 8.86 -0.96 -15.62
CA LEU A 77 7.99 0.21 -15.60
C LEU A 77 8.38 1.21 -14.51
N ASP A 78 9.13 0.79 -13.50
CA ASP A 78 9.54 1.68 -12.40
C ASP A 78 10.45 2.81 -12.89
N ASP A 79 11.27 2.55 -13.89
CA ASP A 79 12.17 3.54 -14.50
C ASP A 79 11.46 4.47 -15.50
N TRP A 80 10.22 4.16 -15.90
CA TRP A 80 9.48 5.00 -16.85
C TRP A 80 8.89 6.23 -16.15
N ASP A 81 9.11 7.41 -16.72
CA ASP A 81 8.57 8.66 -16.21
C ASP A 81 7.06 8.80 -16.52
N VAL A 82 6.25 8.90 -15.47
CA VAL A 82 4.77 9.05 -15.55
C VAL A 82 4.35 10.35 -16.24
N ASP A 83 5.16 11.40 -16.08
CA ASP A 83 4.89 12.72 -16.68
C ASP A 83 5.32 12.78 -18.16
N SER A 84 6.01 11.75 -18.64
CA SER A 84 6.40 11.64 -20.04
C SER A 84 5.17 11.64 -20.96
N THR A 85 5.35 12.22 -22.14
CA THR A 85 4.41 12.12 -23.27
C THR A 85 4.70 10.94 -24.18
N GLU A 86 5.77 10.18 -23.88
CA GLU A 86 6.19 9.02 -24.65
C GLU A 86 5.74 7.73 -23.99
N LEU A 87 5.40 6.75 -24.80
CA LEU A 87 5.11 5.39 -24.34
C LEU A 87 6.34 4.77 -23.69
N PRO A 88 6.17 3.78 -22.79
CA PRO A 88 7.26 3.01 -22.26
C PRO A 88 8.18 2.41 -23.33
N SER A 89 9.40 2.09 -22.95
CA SER A 89 10.39 1.51 -23.83
C SER A 89 10.02 0.10 -24.30
N GLU A 90 10.71 -0.40 -25.32
CA GLU A 90 10.50 -1.77 -25.83
C GLU A 90 10.76 -2.83 -24.75
N GLU A 91 11.69 -2.58 -23.83
CA GLU A 91 11.98 -3.48 -22.72
C GLU A 91 10.75 -3.70 -21.81
N VAL A 92 9.95 -2.64 -21.59
CA VAL A 92 8.69 -2.75 -20.83
C VAL A 92 7.68 -3.60 -21.58
N PHE A 93 7.57 -3.44 -22.91
CA PHE A 93 6.67 -4.27 -23.72
C PHE A 93 7.13 -5.73 -23.78
N LEU A 94 8.43 -6.00 -23.89
CA LEU A 94 8.98 -7.34 -23.82
C LEU A 94 8.68 -7.99 -22.45
N ALA A 95 8.90 -7.27 -21.37
CA ALA A 95 8.57 -7.73 -20.01
C ALA A 95 7.06 -8.04 -19.88
N LEU A 96 6.20 -7.16 -20.41
CA LEU A 96 4.75 -7.37 -20.41
C LEU A 96 4.35 -8.63 -21.19
N VAL A 97 4.91 -8.84 -22.37
CA VAL A 97 4.63 -10.03 -23.19
C VAL A 97 5.08 -11.29 -22.45
N THR A 98 6.26 -11.27 -21.84
CA THR A 98 6.80 -12.38 -21.05
C THR A 98 5.88 -12.71 -19.87
N ASP A 99 5.50 -11.70 -19.09
CA ASP A 99 4.59 -11.88 -17.94
C ASP A 99 3.20 -12.39 -18.39
N LEU A 100 2.68 -11.87 -19.50
CA LEU A 100 1.39 -12.29 -20.05
C LEU A 100 1.42 -13.74 -20.59
N GLN A 101 2.55 -14.22 -21.11
CA GLN A 101 2.71 -15.63 -21.48
C GLN A 101 2.62 -16.52 -20.24
N ILE A 102 3.37 -16.20 -19.19
CA ILE A 102 3.34 -16.93 -17.91
C ILE A 102 1.93 -16.87 -17.29
N ALA A 103 1.32 -15.68 -17.28
CA ALA A 103 -0.03 -15.50 -16.75
C ALA A 103 -1.10 -16.24 -17.59
N ALA A 104 -0.87 -16.43 -18.87
CA ALA A 104 -1.75 -17.20 -19.75
C ALA A 104 -1.69 -18.70 -19.46
N GLU A 105 -0.49 -19.23 -19.18
CA GLU A 105 -0.29 -20.62 -18.77
C GLU A 105 -0.94 -20.90 -17.41
N ASN A 106 -0.73 -19.99 -16.45
CA ASN A 106 -1.28 -20.07 -15.11
C ASN A 106 -2.78 -19.69 -15.02
N ARG A 107 -3.38 -19.20 -16.10
CA ARG A 107 -4.76 -18.70 -16.17
C ARG A 107 -5.06 -17.53 -15.25
N THR A 108 -4.07 -16.75 -14.90
CA THR A 108 -4.18 -15.59 -13.97
C THR A 108 -4.34 -14.25 -14.68
N ALA A 109 -4.02 -14.14 -15.97
CA ALA A 109 -4.04 -12.88 -16.74
C ALA A 109 -5.36 -12.09 -16.62
N LEU A 110 -6.51 -12.79 -16.54
CA LEU A 110 -7.80 -12.11 -16.40
C LEU A 110 -8.06 -11.55 -15.00
N ASN A 111 -7.35 -12.00 -13.97
CA ASN A 111 -7.48 -11.43 -12.62
C ASN A 111 -6.90 -10.01 -12.61
N PHE A 112 -5.71 -9.85 -13.18
CA PHE A 112 -5.11 -8.55 -13.43
C PHE A 112 -6.01 -7.65 -14.29
N ALA A 113 -6.50 -8.17 -15.41
CA ALA A 113 -7.34 -7.43 -16.33
C ALA A 113 -8.63 -6.89 -15.68
N ARG A 114 -9.27 -7.70 -14.84
CA ARG A 114 -10.46 -7.28 -14.08
C ARG A 114 -10.12 -6.18 -13.08
N ARG A 115 -8.99 -6.30 -12.40
CA ARG A 115 -8.53 -5.28 -11.46
C ARG A 115 -8.36 -3.94 -12.15
N MET A 116 -7.65 -3.92 -13.28
CA MET A 116 -7.42 -2.69 -14.04
C MET A 116 -8.67 -2.13 -14.71
N ASN A 117 -9.66 -2.97 -14.99
CA ASN A 117 -10.90 -2.53 -15.63
C ASN A 117 -11.78 -1.63 -14.74
N PHE A 118 -11.52 -1.56 -13.43
CA PHE A 118 -12.14 -0.57 -12.55
C PHE A 118 -11.60 0.84 -12.81
N GLU A 119 -10.36 0.94 -13.29
CA GLU A 119 -9.68 2.22 -13.50
C GLU A 119 -9.78 2.68 -14.97
N SER A 120 -9.67 1.74 -15.89
CA SER A 120 -9.77 2.01 -17.32
C SER A 120 -10.73 1.01 -17.98
N ALA A 121 -11.87 1.50 -18.42
CA ALA A 121 -12.86 0.68 -19.09
C ALA A 121 -12.30 0.06 -20.37
N GLY A 122 -12.56 -1.24 -20.57
CA GLY A 122 -12.06 -1.97 -21.73
C GLY A 122 -10.73 -2.71 -21.51
N PHE A 123 -10.08 -2.53 -20.36
CA PHE A 123 -8.81 -3.19 -20.05
C PHE A 123 -8.90 -4.72 -20.13
N THR A 124 -10.03 -5.29 -19.69
CA THR A 124 -10.29 -6.73 -19.83
C THR A 124 -10.26 -7.22 -21.28
N THR A 125 -10.80 -6.43 -22.21
CA THR A 125 -10.81 -6.80 -23.65
C THR A 125 -9.40 -6.70 -24.23
N MET A 126 -8.65 -5.67 -23.85
CA MET A 126 -7.27 -5.44 -24.25
C MET A 126 -6.37 -6.61 -23.83
N VAL A 127 -6.38 -6.98 -22.55
CA VAL A 127 -5.59 -8.09 -22.02
C VAL A 127 -6.03 -9.45 -22.60
N ARG A 128 -7.33 -9.65 -22.81
CA ARG A 128 -7.83 -10.91 -23.40
C ARG A 128 -7.37 -11.08 -24.85
N ARG A 129 -7.27 -10.02 -25.64
CA ARG A 129 -6.70 -10.08 -26.99
C ARG A 129 -5.21 -10.39 -26.93
N ALA A 130 -4.46 -9.63 -26.14
CA ALA A 130 -3.04 -9.84 -25.94
C ALA A 130 -2.72 -11.27 -25.51
N GLN A 131 -3.39 -11.80 -24.47
CA GLN A 131 -3.21 -13.15 -23.97
C GLN A 131 -3.36 -14.25 -25.02
N ARG A 132 -4.23 -14.06 -26.02
CA ARG A 132 -4.40 -15.06 -27.09
C ARG A 132 -3.23 -15.04 -28.08
N SER A 133 -2.74 -13.85 -28.41
CA SER A 133 -1.69 -13.69 -29.41
C SER A 133 -0.32 -13.98 -28.86
N VAL A 134 0.02 -13.46 -27.66
CA VAL A 134 1.35 -13.63 -27.05
C VAL A 134 1.74 -15.08 -26.81
N ARG A 135 0.78 -16.00 -26.69
CA ARG A 135 1.04 -17.43 -26.49
C ARG A 135 1.83 -18.09 -27.64
N THR A 136 1.77 -17.52 -28.82
CA THR A 136 2.41 -18.05 -30.01
C THR A 136 3.65 -17.26 -30.40
N TRP A 137 3.96 -16.18 -29.68
CA TRP A 137 5.10 -15.33 -29.98
C TRP A 137 6.38 -15.92 -29.40
N ASP A 138 7.44 -15.85 -30.19
CA ASP A 138 8.79 -16.17 -29.77
C ASP A 138 9.47 -14.88 -29.27
N LEU A 139 9.90 -14.88 -28.02
CA LEU A 139 10.49 -13.71 -27.37
C LEU A 139 11.84 -13.29 -27.96
N GLU A 140 12.53 -14.22 -28.65
CA GLU A 140 13.85 -13.94 -29.24
C GLU A 140 13.74 -13.42 -30.67
N THR A 141 12.71 -13.82 -31.41
CA THR A 141 12.65 -13.59 -32.86
C THR A 141 11.53 -12.66 -33.33
N ASP A 142 10.43 -12.57 -32.57
CA ASP A 142 9.21 -11.87 -33.01
C ASP A 142 9.18 -10.36 -32.67
N GLY A 143 10.19 -9.82 -31.98
CA GLY A 143 10.26 -8.38 -31.67
C GLY A 143 10.28 -7.48 -32.93
N PRO A 144 9.95 -6.21 -32.83
CA PRO A 144 9.58 -5.45 -31.63
C PRO A 144 8.13 -5.67 -31.18
N PHE A 145 7.90 -5.78 -29.88
CA PHE A 145 6.59 -6.11 -29.31
C PHE A 145 5.69 -4.91 -29.12
N ARG A 146 6.26 -3.71 -28.99
CA ARG A 146 5.49 -2.47 -28.83
C ARG A 146 4.48 -2.28 -29.96
N ASP A 147 4.94 -2.30 -31.18
CA ASP A 147 4.09 -2.06 -32.34
C ASP A 147 3.05 -3.17 -32.52
N GLN A 148 3.45 -4.42 -32.30
CA GLN A 148 2.56 -5.57 -32.35
C GLN A 148 1.46 -5.51 -31.28
N MET A 149 1.80 -5.12 -30.06
CA MET A 149 0.81 -4.96 -28.98
C MET A 149 -0.18 -3.82 -29.30
N ILE A 150 0.28 -2.71 -29.86
CA ILE A 150 -0.57 -1.60 -30.29
C ILE A 150 -1.49 -2.04 -31.44
N GLU A 151 -1.00 -2.82 -32.39
CA GLU A 151 -1.80 -3.39 -33.46
C GLU A 151 -2.89 -4.34 -32.94
N LEU A 152 -2.58 -5.15 -31.93
CA LEU A 152 -3.59 -6.01 -31.29
C LEU A 152 -4.71 -5.20 -30.65
N HIS A 153 -4.39 -4.08 -30.00
CA HIS A 153 -5.37 -3.20 -29.38
C HIS A 153 -4.79 -1.81 -29.15
N ALA A 154 -5.44 -0.79 -29.69
CA ALA A 154 -5.01 0.61 -29.59
C ALA A 154 -4.79 1.10 -28.15
N GLY A 155 -5.44 0.49 -27.17
CA GLY A 155 -5.24 0.81 -25.75
C GLY A 155 -3.79 0.62 -25.26
N TRP A 156 -2.97 -0.22 -25.91
CA TRP A 156 -1.55 -0.34 -25.57
C TRP A 156 -0.72 0.86 -26.05
N GLY A 157 -1.25 1.65 -26.98
CA GLY A 157 -0.71 2.94 -27.42
C GLY A 157 -1.23 4.13 -26.61
N ASP A 158 -2.10 3.92 -25.63
CA ASP A 158 -2.65 4.98 -24.80
C ASP A 158 -1.83 5.13 -23.52
N ILE A 159 -1.17 6.28 -23.37
CA ILE A 159 -0.34 6.62 -22.20
C ILE A 159 -1.17 6.58 -20.91
N ALA A 160 -2.46 6.93 -20.95
CA ALA A 160 -3.31 6.89 -19.76
C ALA A 160 -3.39 5.48 -19.16
N ASN A 161 -3.42 4.44 -19.99
CA ASN A 161 -3.41 3.05 -19.53
C ASN A 161 -2.08 2.66 -18.85
N TRP A 162 -0.96 3.18 -19.35
CA TRP A 162 0.35 2.94 -18.74
C TRP A 162 0.53 3.71 -17.44
N ARG A 163 0.03 4.93 -17.36
CA ARG A 163 -0.02 5.70 -16.11
C ARG A 163 -0.86 4.99 -15.06
N ALA A 164 -2.04 4.49 -15.44
CA ALA A 164 -2.87 3.70 -14.56
C ALA A 164 -2.13 2.42 -14.12
N LEU A 165 -1.48 1.70 -15.04
CA LEU A 165 -0.71 0.50 -14.72
C LEU A 165 0.40 0.81 -13.71
N LYS A 166 1.16 1.88 -13.90
CA LYS A 166 2.21 2.31 -12.96
C LYS A 166 1.63 2.75 -11.62
N ALA A 167 0.54 3.49 -11.58
CA ALA A 167 -0.10 3.92 -10.34
C ALA A 167 -0.53 2.71 -9.47
N TYR A 168 -0.94 1.62 -10.12
CA TYR A 168 -1.34 0.38 -9.44
C TYR A 168 -0.25 -0.69 -9.33
N SER A 169 0.96 -0.40 -9.79
CA SER A 169 2.12 -1.30 -9.64
C SER A 169 2.70 -1.32 -8.22
N SER A 170 2.38 -0.33 -7.39
CA SER A 170 2.81 -0.28 -6.00
C SER A 170 2.25 -1.47 -5.20
N PRO A 171 3.07 -2.10 -4.34
CA PRO A 171 2.62 -3.20 -3.48
C PRO A 171 1.53 -2.79 -2.49
N TYR A 172 1.41 -1.49 -2.20
CA TYR A 172 0.36 -0.94 -1.36
C TYR A 172 -0.49 0.06 -2.15
N THR A 173 -1.80 -0.10 -2.10
CA THR A 173 -2.72 0.82 -2.77
C THR A 173 -3.88 1.21 -1.86
N ILE A 174 -4.22 2.48 -1.85
CA ILE A 174 -5.42 3.01 -1.21
C ILE A 174 -6.57 3.21 -2.20
N GLY A 175 -6.40 2.74 -3.46
CA GLY A 175 -7.35 2.94 -4.55
C GLY A 175 -8.78 2.52 -4.21
N TYR A 176 -8.97 1.42 -3.49
CA TYR A 176 -10.30 0.98 -3.06
C TYR A 176 -10.99 1.96 -2.10
N TYR A 177 -10.22 2.57 -1.19
CA TYR A 177 -10.75 3.57 -0.26
C TYR A 177 -11.07 4.88 -0.99
N LEU A 178 -10.23 5.29 -1.94
CA LEU A 178 -10.49 6.46 -2.77
C LEU A 178 -11.72 6.24 -3.65
N ALA A 179 -11.86 5.08 -4.28
CA ALA A 179 -13.04 4.72 -5.05
C ALA A 179 -14.32 4.70 -4.19
N ALA A 180 -14.23 4.27 -2.94
CA ALA A 180 -15.37 4.27 -2.01
C ALA A 180 -15.86 5.67 -1.64
N VAL A 181 -15.02 6.70 -1.78
CA VAL A 181 -15.36 8.12 -1.60
C VAL A 181 -15.42 8.90 -2.92
N ASP A 182 -15.55 8.18 -4.02
CA ASP A 182 -15.67 8.74 -5.38
C ASP A 182 -14.44 9.55 -5.85
N LEU A 183 -13.26 9.15 -5.36
CA LEU A 183 -11.98 9.70 -5.77
C LEU A 183 -11.18 8.67 -6.55
N THR A 184 -10.38 9.12 -7.53
CA THR A 184 -9.47 8.26 -8.30
C THR A 184 -8.01 8.59 -7.99
N MET A 185 -7.11 7.60 -8.13
CA MET A 185 -5.67 7.82 -7.98
C MET A 185 -5.03 8.44 -9.22
N VAL A 186 -5.71 8.38 -10.35
CA VAL A 186 -5.22 8.95 -11.61
C VAL A 186 -5.78 10.34 -11.75
N THR A 187 -4.97 11.32 -11.42
CA THR A 187 -5.20 12.71 -11.83
C THR A 187 -4.80 12.82 -13.31
N GLY A 188 -5.76 13.12 -14.14
CA GLY A 188 -5.56 13.33 -15.57
C GLY A 188 -4.63 14.47 -15.90
#